data_198cdb1b89a9948a4e8280cd15c64677
#
_entry.id   198cdb1b89a9948a4e8280cd15c64677
#
_cell.length_a   1.000
_cell.length_b   1.000
_cell.length_c   1.000
_cell.angle_alpha   90.00
_cell.angle_beta   90.00
_cell.angle_gamma   90.00
#
_symmetry.space_group_name_H-M   'P 1'
#
loop_
_entity.id
_entity.type
_entity.pdbx_description
1 polymer ?
#
loop_
_entity_poly.entity_id
_entity_poly.type
_entity_poly.pdbx_seq_one_letter_code
_entity_poly.pdbx_strand_id
1 'polypeptide(L)'
;MKTTTRIIISLVGALLLLVLSYAQFNSPKPGPLGNEKKIIATADRLKLSPKQHVSYDDSIVMIDVHYDKTLLPVYDSTGYCLGTTPITDRGKILALLRQLQQSNYRYIIMDVFFEQGDVTPYDSALFALIDDMDRIIIPIHNFARQNSLIPIEKTGLADYETTKKESSFLKFPYIVGSTASIPLKMYQQLGPNHSTIQRHSGLFYTDAGHLCRRSVFLVMDMAKMLTEYDGEDNYYIANADRYTLGYDALGMPPDTNEMAFPLLDTGSYDGKYVIIGDFEDDVHNTYRGSQPGPLILFNAFLALLHGQHHVSILFLLILYVIYTILFWILLGKQKLKDSLVRGIRNPVVKRLTATIVSLISYTLLLEVVCVITYWRTGKVYDLITIGAIFTILSNIYHYTYDVVQIQKNKLL
;
A
#
# COMPACT_ATOMS: atom_id res chain seq x y z
N MET A 1 -42.27 -11.00 -15.02
CA MET A 1 -41.47 -9.95 -15.68
C MET A 1 -41.13 -10.38 -17.09
N LYS A 2 -41.24 -9.50 -18.09
CA LYS A 2 -40.88 -9.81 -19.48
C LYS A 2 -39.37 -10.08 -19.59
N THR A 3 -38.95 -10.99 -20.47
CA THR A 3 -37.54 -11.38 -20.65
C THR A 3 -36.66 -10.16 -20.97
N THR A 4 -37.10 -9.25 -21.83
CA THR A 4 -36.39 -8.04 -22.19
C THR A 4 -36.13 -7.13 -20.98
N THR A 5 -37.15 -6.91 -20.14
CA THR A 5 -37.02 -6.11 -18.90
C THR A 5 -36.00 -6.74 -17.94
N ARG A 6 -35.99 -8.07 -17.84
CA ARG A 6 -35.05 -8.83 -17.02
C ARG A 6 -33.61 -8.66 -17.52
N ILE A 7 -33.38 -8.70 -18.84
CA ILE A 7 -32.05 -8.46 -19.44
C ILE A 7 -31.56 -7.04 -19.08
N ILE A 8 -32.41 -6.04 -19.36
CA ILE A 8 -32.01 -4.63 -19.10
C ILE A 8 -31.66 -4.41 -17.64
N ILE A 9 -32.48 -4.88 -16.71
CA ILE A 9 -32.20 -4.72 -15.26
C ILE A 9 -30.93 -5.46 -14.88
N SER A 10 -30.66 -6.64 -15.45
CA SER A 10 -29.44 -7.39 -15.16
C SER A 10 -28.19 -6.64 -15.63
N LEU A 11 -28.21 -6.07 -16.83
CA LEU A 11 -27.08 -5.31 -17.38
C LEU A 11 -26.83 -4.01 -16.61
N VAL A 12 -27.89 -3.25 -16.30
CA VAL A 12 -27.76 -1.99 -15.53
C VAL A 12 -27.32 -2.28 -14.10
N GLY A 13 -27.91 -3.27 -13.45
CA GLY A 13 -27.50 -3.67 -12.09
C GLY A 13 -26.05 -4.14 -12.01
N ALA A 14 -25.61 -4.92 -13.00
CA ALA A 14 -24.22 -5.36 -13.11
C ALA A 14 -23.26 -4.18 -13.28
N LEU A 15 -23.62 -3.18 -14.10
CA LEU A 15 -22.81 -1.97 -14.28
C LEU A 15 -22.69 -1.17 -12.98
N LEU A 16 -23.78 -1.00 -12.25
CA LEU A 16 -23.76 -0.31 -10.94
C LEU A 16 -22.88 -1.05 -9.93
N LEU A 17 -22.97 -2.37 -9.83
CA LEU A 17 -22.08 -3.15 -8.96
C LEU A 17 -20.62 -3.07 -9.40
N LEU A 18 -20.35 -3.03 -10.69
CA LEU A 18 -18.98 -2.87 -11.20
C LEU A 18 -18.39 -1.53 -10.77
N VAL A 19 -19.14 -0.44 -10.86
CA VAL A 19 -18.73 0.90 -10.40
C VAL A 19 -18.50 0.89 -8.88
N LEU A 20 -19.37 0.27 -8.10
CA LEU A 20 -19.20 0.11 -6.65
C LEU A 20 -17.97 -0.71 -6.31
N SER A 21 -17.70 -1.80 -7.04
CA SER A 21 -16.51 -2.62 -6.86
C SER A 21 -15.24 -1.81 -7.15
N TYR A 22 -15.23 -1.04 -8.23
CA TYR A 22 -14.10 -0.17 -8.55
C TYR A 22 -13.88 0.90 -7.48
N ALA A 23 -14.95 1.52 -6.96
CA ALA A 23 -14.87 2.48 -5.86
C ALA A 23 -14.26 1.85 -4.59
N GLN A 24 -14.62 0.60 -4.30
CA GLN A 24 -14.05 -0.17 -3.19
C GLN A 24 -12.57 -0.48 -3.42
N PHE A 25 -12.15 -0.85 -4.64
CA PHE A 25 -10.74 -1.08 -4.97
C PHE A 25 -9.88 0.17 -4.78
N ASN A 26 -10.47 1.34 -4.98
CA ASN A 26 -9.82 2.64 -4.78
C ASN A 26 -9.76 3.08 -3.31
N SER A 27 -10.37 2.35 -2.38
CA SER A 27 -10.25 2.68 -0.95
C SER A 27 -8.78 2.50 -0.52
N PRO A 28 -8.15 3.53 0.07
CA PRO A 28 -6.80 3.39 0.63
C PRO A 28 -6.79 2.54 1.89
N LYS A 29 -7.95 2.44 2.57
CA LYS A 29 -8.11 1.65 3.79
C LYS A 29 -8.39 0.19 3.44
N PRO A 30 -7.95 -0.74 4.30
CA PRO A 30 -8.39 -2.13 4.22
C PRO A 30 -9.92 -2.23 4.18
N GLY A 31 -10.44 -3.24 3.52
CA GLY A 31 -11.87 -3.52 3.51
C GLY A 31 -12.41 -3.69 4.93
N PRO A 32 -13.68 -3.28 5.20
CA PRO A 32 -14.24 -3.18 6.56
C PRO A 32 -14.26 -4.51 7.32
N LEU A 33 -14.09 -5.63 6.64
CA LEU A 33 -14.08 -6.99 7.21
C LEU A 33 -12.70 -7.65 7.18
N GLY A 34 -11.63 -6.94 6.79
CA GLY A 34 -10.27 -7.50 6.65
C GLY A 34 -10.18 -8.65 5.64
N ASN A 35 -11.03 -8.63 4.61
CA ASN A 35 -11.15 -9.74 3.67
C ASN A 35 -9.93 -9.90 2.78
N GLU A 36 -9.23 -8.81 2.49
CA GLU A 36 -7.99 -8.87 1.70
C GLU A 36 -6.95 -9.78 2.35
N LYS A 37 -6.77 -9.68 3.68
CA LYS A 37 -5.89 -10.60 4.43
C LYS A 37 -6.35 -12.06 4.32
N LYS A 38 -7.66 -12.29 4.39
CA LYS A 38 -8.22 -13.64 4.28
C LYS A 38 -8.00 -14.24 2.89
N ILE A 39 -8.15 -13.44 1.84
CA ILE A 39 -7.90 -13.86 0.46
C ILE A 39 -6.45 -14.31 0.30
N ILE A 40 -5.50 -13.50 0.79
CA ILE A 40 -4.07 -13.82 0.75
C ILE A 40 -3.79 -15.08 1.58
N ALA A 41 -4.26 -15.13 2.82
CA ALA A 41 -4.06 -16.28 3.70
C ALA A 41 -4.69 -17.58 3.12
N THR A 42 -5.82 -17.47 2.45
CA THR A 42 -6.47 -18.61 1.77
C THR A 42 -5.62 -19.08 0.59
N ALA A 43 -5.11 -18.14 -0.22
CA ALA A 43 -4.23 -18.46 -1.33
C ALA A 43 -2.92 -19.11 -0.85
N ASP A 44 -2.30 -18.58 0.21
CA ASP A 44 -1.07 -19.13 0.79
C ASP A 44 -1.30 -20.57 1.31
N ARG A 45 -2.40 -20.81 2.03
CA ARG A 45 -2.78 -22.15 2.50
C ARG A 45 -3.00 -23.14 1.35
N LEU A 46 -3.55 -22.68 0.24
CA LEU A 46 -3.78 -23.49 -0.97
C LEU A 46 -2.53 -23.59 -1.86
N LYS A 47 -1.41 -22.98 -1.47
CA LYS A 47 -0.17 -22.88 -2.26
C LYS A 47 -0.42 -22.24 -3.63
N LEU A 48 -1.35 -21.30 -3.69
CA LEU A 48 -1.74 -20.51 -4.86
C LEU A 48 -1.13 -19.10 -4.82
N SER A 49 -0.06 -18.90 -4.06
CA SER A 49 0.64 -17.61 -4.03
C SER A 49 1.31 -17.36 -5.37
N PRO A 50 1.28 -16.13 -5.88
CA PRO A 50 1.91 -15.80 -7.15
C PRO A 50 3.42 -16.07 -7.08
N LYS A 51 3.95 -16.71 -8.11
CA LYS A 51 5.38 -16.94 -8.25
C LYS A 51 5.99 -15.73 -8.97
N GLN A 52 6.32 -14.68 -8.26
CA GLN A 52 7.20 -13.63 -8.79
C GLN A 52 8.56 -13.75 -8.12
N HIS A 53 9.57 -14.04 -8.92
CA HIS A 53 10.95 -14.12 -8.51
C HIS A 53 11.72 -13.00 -9.21
N VAL A 54 11.69 -11.81 -8.66
CA VAL A 54 12.61 -10.74 -9.05
C VAL A 54 13.55 -10.54 -7.89
N SER A 55 14.85 -10.78 -8.09
CA SER A 55 15.88 -10.47 -7.12
C SER A 55 16.32 -9.02 -7.32
N TYR A 56 16.38 -8.29 -6.23
CA TYR A 56 16.92 -6.93 -6.19
C TYR A 56 18.23 -6.84 -5.42
N ASP A 57 18.77 -7.97 -4.93
CA ASP A 57 19.90 -8.04 -4.00
C ASP A 57 21.10 -7.23 -4.47
N ASP A 58 21.47 -7.37 -5.74
CA ASP A 58 22.60 -6.64 -6.33
C ASP A 58 22.29 -5.17 -6.68
N SER A 59 21.01 -4.76 -6.59
CA SER A 59 20.56 -3.43 -7.03
C SER A 59 20.16 -2.52 -5.87
N ILE A 60 20.35 -2.94 -4.62
CA ILE A 60 19.96 -2.21 -3.41
C ILE A 60 21.14 -2.10 -2.47
N VAL A 61 21.31 -0.93 -1.86
CA VAL A 61 22.18 -0.70 -0.72
C VAL A 61 21.31 -0.12 0.40
N MET A 62 21.34 -0.74 1.57
CA MET A 62 20.64 -0.28 2.77
C MET A 62 21.66 0.31 3.73
N ILE A 63 21.37 1.50 4.26
CA ILE A 63 22.23 2.21 5.20
C ILE A 63 21.41 2.53 6.44
N ASP A 64 21.71 1.85 7.54
CA ASP A 64 21.06 2.05 8.82
C ASP A 64 21.67 3.24 9.55
N VAL A 65 20.83 4.16 9.99
CA VAL A 65 21.21 5.34 10.78
C VAL A 65 20.64 5.28 12.20
N HIS A 66 20.21 4.11 12.65
CA HIS A 66 19.63 3.89 13.97
C HIS A 66 20.56 4.38 15.09
N TYR A 67 21.83 4.02 15.05
CA TYR A 67 22.82 4.42 16.06
C TYR A 67 23.44 5.79 15.81
N ASP A 68 23.18 6.42 14.69
CA ASP A 68 23.71 7.71 14.31
C ASP A 68 22.83 8.85 14.83
N LYS A 69 22.85 9.08 16.15
CA LYS A 69 22.03 10.09 16.81
C LYS A 69 22.89 11.17 17.49
N THR A 70 22.42 12.41 17.38
CA THR A 70 22.92 13.56 18.12
C THR A 70 21.85 14.06 19.08
N LEU A 71 22.23 14.41 20.30
CA LEU A 71 21.33 14.93 21.32
C LEU A 71 21.24 16.45 21.23
N LEU A 72 20.05 16.95 20.86
CA LEU A 72 19.77 18.38 20.86
C LEU A 72 19.17 18.82 22.19
N PRO A 73 19.64 19.92 22.80
CA PRO A 73 19.01 20.47 23.99
C PRO A 73 17.63 21.04 23.67
N VAL A 74 16.64 20.73 24.51
CA VAL A 74 15.30 21.26 24.44
C VAL A 74 15.14 22.34 25.53
N TYR A 75 14.77 23.54 25.13
CA TYR A 75 14.57 24.66 26.03
C TYR A 75 13.09 25.04 26.19
N ASP A 76 12.72 25.50 27.36
CA ASP A 76 11.39 26.10 27.56
C ASP A 76 11.35 27.56 27.04
N SER A 77 10.18 28.21 27.17
CA SER A 77 10.00 29.60 26.76
C SER A 77 10.82 30.61 27.55
N THR A 78 11.43 30.20 28.68
CA THR A 78 12.28 31.04 29.55
C THR A 78 13.77 30.79 29.26
N GLY A 79 14.13 29.87 28.40
CA GLY A 79 15.49 29.48 28.07
C GLY A 79 16.11 28.44 29.04
N TYR A 80 15.30 27.83 29.91
CA TYR A 80 15.76 26.75 30.78
C TYR A 80 15.77 25.42 30.00
N CYS A 81 16.90 24.69 30.10
CA CYS A 81 17.04 23.40 29.44
C CYS A 81 16.17 22.33 30.14
N LEU A 82 15.18 21.83 29.45
CA LEU A 82 14.25 20.77 29.92
C LEU A 82 14.84 19.37 29.76
N GLY A 83 15.85 19.21 28.90
CA GLY A 83 16.44 17.91 28.57
C GLY A 83 17.03 17.91 27.17
N THR A 84 17.13 16.71 26.57
CA THR A 84 17.63 16.55 25.22
C THR A 84 16.67 15.67 24.39
N THR A 85 16.63 15.91 23.08
CA THR A 85 15.93 15.06 22.11
C THR A 85 16.94 14.47 21.13
N PRO A 86 16.90 13.17 20.86
CA PRO A 86 17.74 12.57 19.83
C PRO A 86 17.25 12.93 18.44
N ILE A 87 18.17 13.34 17.58
CA ILE A 87 17.95 13.45 16.14
C ILE A 87 19.02 12.66 15.40
N THR A 88 18.78 12.29 14.15
CA THR A 88 19.81 11.70 13.29
C THR A 88 20.96 12.69 13.11
N ASP A 89 22.20 12.21 13.24
CA ASP A 89 23.42 13.04 13.14
C ASP A 89 23.56 13.68 11.77
N ARG A 90 23.38 14.99 11.71
CA ARG A 90 23.39 15.78 10.46
C ARG A 90 24.79 15.82 9.81
N GLY A 91 25.84 15.78 10.60
CA GLY A 91 27.22 15.76 10.10
C GLY A 91 27.53 14.44 9.40
N LYS A 92 27.12 13.32 9.99
CA LYS A 92 27.29 11.99 9.38
C LYS A 92 26.46 11.86 8.09
N ILE A 93 25.19 12.32 8.09
CA ILE A 93 24.37 12.34 6.87
C ILE A 93 25.01 13.22 5.79
N LEU A 94 25.49 14.41 6.13
CA LEU A 94 26.17 15.29 5.16
C LEU A 94 27.39 14.59 4.53
N ALA A 95 28.21 13.93 5.34
CA ALA A 95 29.39 13.23 4.84
C ALA A 95 29.01 12.05 3.93
N LEU A 96 27.99 11.26 4.31
CA LEU A 96 27.45 10.18 3.49
C LEU A 96 26.92 10.70 2.14
N LEU A 97 26.11 11.77 2.14
CA LEU A 97 25.57 12.34 0.92
C LEU A 97 26.65 12.92 0.00
N ARG A 98 27.70 13.53 0.53
CA ARG A 98 28.86 13.99 -0.25
C ARG A 98 29.56 12.84 -0.97
N GLN A 99 29.66 11.69 -0.32
CA GLN A 99 30.21 10.50 -0.93
C GLN A 99 29.28 9.95 -2.01
N LEU A 100 27.99 9.84 -1.72
CA LEU A 100 27.00 9.38 -2.69
C LEU A 100 26.90 10.29 -3.91
N GLN A 101 27.06 11.61 -3.75
CA GLN A 101 27.08 12.56 -4.87
C GLN A 101 28.19 12.26 -5.89
N GLN A 102 29.29 11.65 -5.47
CA GLN A 102 30.41 11.27 -6.35
C GLN A 102 30.17 9.95 -7.09
N SER A 103 29.12 9.20 -6.74
CA SER A 103 28.77 7.93 -7.35
C SER A 103 27.63 8.06 -8.37
N ASN A 104 27.49 7.08 -9.25
CA ASN A 104 26.38 7.05 -10.19
C ASN A 104 25.23 6.19 -9.65
N TYR A 105 24.73 6.49 -8.44
CA TYR A 105 23.58 5.80 -7.86
C TYR A 105 22.32 5.97 -8.72
N ARG A 106 21.42 5.01 -8.62
CA ARG A 106 20.15 5.06 -9.36
C ARG A 106 19.15 6.01 -8.72
N TYR A 107 18.97 5.94 -7.41
CA TYR A 107 18.09 6.79 -6.62
C TYR A 107 18.37 6.66 -5.12
N ILE A 108 18.18 7.71 -4.35
CA ILE A 108 18.30 7.72 -2.88
C ILE A 108 16.90 7.91 -2.27
N ILE A 109 16.52 6.97 -1.40
CA ILE A 109 15.42 7.14 -0.46
C ILE A 109 16.06 7.42 0.88
N MET A 110 15.88 8.61 1.40
CA MET A 110 16.39 8.96 2.72
C MET A 110 15.23 9.15 3.68
N ASP A 111 14.86 8.07 4.38
CA ASP A 111 13.76 8.05 5.35
C ASP A 111 14.24 8.61 6.70
N VAL A 112 14.65 9.87 6.65
CA VAL A 112 15.08 10.68 7.80
C VAL A 112 14.24 11.94 7.84
N PHE A 113 13.56 12.16 8.96
CA PHE A 113 12.65 13.29 9.11
C PHE A 113 13.36 14.53 9.67
N PHE A 114 13.24 15.67 8.97
CA PHE A 114 13.90 16.92 9.28
C PHE A 114 12.92 17.99 9.79
N GLU A 115 12.15 17.67 10.83
CA GLU A 115 11.14 18.59 11.39
C GLU A 115 11.74 19.85 12.00
N GLN A 116 12.88 19.72 12.68
CA GLN A 116 13.46 20.78 13.49
C GLN A 116 14.06 21.93 12.67
N GLY A 117 14.23 21.72 11.36
CA GLY A 117 14.85 22.73 10.49
C GLY A 117 16.36 22.88 10.72
N ASP A 118 16.82 24.13 10.75
CA ASP A 118 18.25 24.48 10.94
C ASP A 118 18.57 24.53 12.44
N VAL A 119 19.10 23.43 12.98
CA VAL A 119 19.37 23.26 14.41
C VAL A 119 20.80 22.81 14.71
N THR A 120 21.58 22.47 13.67
CA THR A 120 22.97 22.07 13.79
C THR A 120 23.85 22.90 12.84
N PRO A 121 25.17 23.04 13.11
CA PRO A 121 26.08 23.77 12.21
C PRO A 121 26.21 23.12 10.81
N TYR A 122 25.74 21.90 10.64
CA TYR A 122 25.81 21.16 9.36
C TYR A 122 24.59 21.36 8.47
N ASP A 123 23.47 21.87 8.99
CA ASP A 123 22.18 21.86 8.33
C ASP A 123 22.15 22.70 7.04
N SER A 124 22.76 23.90 7.07
CA SER A 124 22.83 24.74 5.87
C SER A 124 23.54 24.02 4.70
N ALA A 125 24.66 23.35 4.98
CA ALA A 125 25.42 22.60 3.98
C ALA A 125 24.66 21.32 3.56
N LEU A 126 24.01 20.65 4.51
CA LEU A 126 23.22 19.45 4.25
C LEU A 126 22.02 19.75 3.33
N PHE A 127 21.24 20.78 3.64
CA PHE A 127 20.06 21.12 2.86
C PHE A 127 20.44 21.68 1.48
N ALA A 128 21.54 22.43 1.37
CA ALA A 128 22.07 22.86 0.07
C ALA A 128 22.51 21.66 -0.79
N LEU A 129 23.15 20.65 -0.17
CA LEU A 129 23.53 19.42 -0.89
C LEU A 129 22.31 18.63 -1.35
N ILE A 130 21.28 18.48 -0.50
CA ILE A 130 20.02 17.82 -0.86
C ILE A 130 19.33 18.52 -2.03
N ASP A 131 19.35 19.85 -2.06
CA ASP A 131 18.80 20.64 -3.16
C ASP A 131 19.54 20.38 -4.48
N ASP A 132 20.87 20.28 -4.43
CA ASP A 132 21.73 20.03 -5.60
C ASP A 132 21.63 18.59 -6.14
N MET A 133 21.26 17.62 -5.32
CA MET A 133 21.15 16.21 -5.73
C MET A 133 19.86 15.93 -6.51
N ASP A 134 19.94 15.42 -7.74
CA ASP A 134 18.77 15.22 -8.61
C ASP A 134 17.86 14.04 -8.22
N ARG A 135 18.43 12.97 -7.72
CA ARG A 135 17.76 11.66 -7.54
C ARG A 135 17.70 11.28 -6.06
N ILE A 136 17.16 12.17 -5.23
CA ILE A 136 16.96 11.97 -3.79
C ILE A 136 15.53 12.33 -3.40
N ILE A 137 14.96 11.62 -2.43
CA ILE A 137 13.66 11.93 -1.86
C ILE A 137 13.64 11.74 -0.34
N ILE A 138 12.92 12.64 0.35
CA ILE A 138 12.86 12.75 1.80
C ILE A 138 11.40 12.71 2.27
N PRO A 139 11.09 12.12 3.44
CA PRO A 139 9.73 12.03 3.95
C PRO A 139 9.18 13.38 4.40
N ILE A 140 7.89 13.56 4.16
CA ILE A 140 7.05 14.51 4.86
C ILE A 140 5.85 13.75 5.46
N HIS A 141 5.33 14.28 6.56
CA HIS A 141 4.16 13.71 7.24
C HIS A 141 3.04 14.75 7.34
N ASN A 142 1.78 14.30 7.19
CA ASN A 142 0.61 15.18 7.28
C ASN A 142 0.41 15.80 8.67
N PHE A 143 0.92 15.15 9.73
CA PHE A 143 0.80 15.59 11.11
C PHE A 143 1.95 16.51 11.58
N ALA A 144 2.98 16.66 10.77
CA ALA A 144 4.19 17.38 11.15
C ALA A 144 4.39 18.64 10.29
N ARG A 145 5.11 19.61 10.84
CA ARG A 145 5.48 20.81 10.11
C ARG A 145 6.55 20.46 9.08
N GLN A 146 6.30 20.81 7.83
CA GLN A 146 7.30 20.66 6.78
C GLN A 146 8.47 21.62 7.00
N ASN A 147 9.70 21.11 6.85
CA ASN A 147 10.90 21.91 6.82
C ASN A 147 10.93 22.74 5.51
N SER A 148 10.90 24.07 5.65
CA SER A 148 10.90 24.98 4.49
C SER A 148 12.26 25.09 3.79
N LEU A 149 13.33 24.54 4.38
CA LEU A 149 14.67 24.54 3.81
C LEU A 149 14.87 23.40 2.79
N ILE A 150 13.93 22.44 2.74
CA ILE A 150 13.97 21.34 1.78
C ILE A 150 12.96 21.62 0.67
N PRO A 151 13.37 21.64 -0.61
CA PRO A 151 12.47 21.86 -1.73
C PRO A 151 11.35 20.81 -1.78
N ILE A 152 10.13 21.25 -2.09
CA ILE A 152 8.92 20.37 -2.12
C ILE A 152 9.04 19.24 -3.15
N GLU A 153 9.77 19.46 -4.23
CA GLU A 153 10.07 18.47 -5.26
C GLU A 153 10.94 17.33 -4.74
N LYS A 154 11.80 17.57 -3.75
CA LYS A 154 12.64 16.57 -3.08
C LYS A 154 11.91 15.84 -1.96
N THR A 155 10.67 16.19 -1.66
CA THR A 155 9.91 15.58 -0.56
C THR A 155 8.76 14.74 -1.08
N GLY A 156 8.36 13.73 -0.33
CA GLY A 156 7.18 12.90 -0.61
C GLY A 156 6.51 12.44 0.67
N LEU A 157 5.19 12.21 0.59
CA LEU A 157 4.44 11.73 1.74
C LEU A 157 4.84 10.30 2.09
N ALA A 158 5.20 10.07 3.36
CA ALA A 158 5.53 8.74 3.89
C ALA A 158 4.36 8.09 4.66
N ASP A 159 3.29 8.85 4.92
CA ASP A 159 2.17 8.36 5.72
C ASP A 159 1.39 7.23 5.05
N TYR A 160 0.91 6.32 5.87
CA TYR A 160 -0.03 5.27 5.51
C TYR A 160 -1.23 5.29 6.46
N GLU A 161 -2.36 4.71 6.01
CA GLU A 161 -3.57 4.66 6.81
C GLU A 161 -3.80 3.26 7.39
N THR A 162 -3.96 3.18 8.73
CA THR A 162 -4.44 1.99 9.42
C THR A 162 -5.86 2.21 9.92
N THR A 163 -6.63 1.14 10.12
CA THR A 163 -7.91 1.23 10.82
C THR A 163 -7.70 1.07 12.33
N LYS A 164 -8.57 1.70 13.15
CA LYS A 164 -8.54 1.54 14.62
C LYS A 164 -8.61 0.08 15.09
N LYS A 165 -9.10 -0.84 14.26
CA LYS A 165 -9.25 -2.28 14.55
C LYS A 165 -8.08 -3.12 14.05
N GLU A 166 -7.31 -2.62 13.12
CA GLU A 166 -6.19 -3.34 12.52
C GLU A 166 -4.89 -2.62 12.85
N SER A 167 -4.11 -3.24 13.74
CA SER A 167 -2.76 -2.77 14.09
C SER A 167 -1.75 -2.99 12.97
N SER A 168 -2.11 -3.73 11.91
CA SER A 168 -1.24 -4.03 10.79
C SER A 168 -1.81 -3.47 9.49
N PHE A 169 -0.99 -2.81 8.69
CA PHE A 169 -1.43 -2.32 7.39
C PHE A 169 -1.06 -3.30 6.25
N LEU A 170 -1.81 -3.20 5.19
CA LEU A 170 -1.71 -4.07 4.03
C LEU A 170 -1.59 -3.26 2.73
N LYS A 171 -2.19 -2.09 2.68
CA LYS A 171 -2.22 -1.18 1.53
C LYS A 171 -1.41 0.07 1.83
N PHE A 172 -0.61 0.47 0.86
CA PHE A 172 0.06 1.76 0.89
C PHE A 172 -0.64 2.73 -0.09
N PRO A 173 -1.21 3.85 0.38
CA PRO A 173 -1.79 4.86 -0.49
C PRO A 173 -0.66 5.67 -1.12
N TYR A 174 -0.56 5.66 -2.43
CA TYR A 174 0.45 6.46 -3.12
C TYR A 174 -0.06 7.85 -3.54
N ILE A 175 -1.38 8.11 -3.39
CA ILE A 175 -2.00 9.43 -3.50
C ILE A 175 -2.90 9.66 -2.29
N VAL A 176 -2.61 10.70 -1.51
CA VAL A 176 -3.43 11.16 -0.38
C VAL A 176 -3.84 12.61 -0.63
N GLY A 177 -5.12 12.83 -0.90
CA GLY A 177 -5.59 14.15 -1.34
C GLY A 177 -4.99 14.56 -2.68
N SER A 178 -4.16 15.61 -2.67
CA SER A 178 -3.36 16.09 -3.81
C SER A 178 -1.86 15.79 -3.66
N THR A 179 -1.45 15.20 -2.53
CA THR A 179 -0.03 14.97 -2.22
C THR A 179 0.42 13.61 -2.73
N ALA A 180 1.52 13.60 -3.46
CA ALA A 180 2.18 12.38 -3.92
C ALA A 180 3.05 11.80 -2.81
N SER A 181 2.98 10.48 -2.67
CA SER A 181 3.87 9.75 -1.75
C SER A 181 5.29 9.62 -2.33
N ILE A 182 6.24 9.26 -1.47
CA ILE A 182 7.62 8.90 -1.87
C ILE A 182 7.60 7.86 -2.99
N PRO A 183 6.93 6.69 -2.86
CA PRO A 183 6.88 5.70 -3.91
C PRO A 183 6.34 6.22 -5.24
N LEU A 184 5.34 7.10 -5.21
CA LEU A 184 4.77 7.67 -6.42
C LEU A 184 5.74 8.63 -7.11
N LYS A 185 6.41 9.53 -6.37
CA LYS A 185 7.40 10.45 -6.94
C LYS A 185 8.57 9.69 -7.59
N MET A 186 9.07 8.66 -6.91
CA MET A 186 10.08 7.77 -7.51
C MET A 186 9.59 7.10 -8.79
N TYR A 187 8.36 6.58 -8.77
CA TYR A 187 7.75 5.95 -9.94
C TYR A 187 7.58 6.93 -11.12
N GLN A 188 7.22 8.18 -10.84
CA GLN A 188 7.12 9.23 -11.85
C GLN A 188 8.47 9.59 -12.48
N GLN A 189 9.55 9.52 -11.72
CA GLN A 189 10.89 9.84 -12.19
C GLN A 189 11.59 8.65 -12.87
N LEU A 190 11.41 7.45 -12.38
CA LEU A 190 12.13 6.24 -12.78
C LEU A 190 11.28 5.25 -13.58
N GLY A 191 9.97 5.39 -13.52
CA GLY A 191 9.04 4.50 -14.18
C GLY A 191 9.03 4.65 -15.71
N PRO A 192 8.50 3.66 -16.42
CA PRO A 192 8.41 3.72 -17.87
C PRO A 192 7.56 4.93 -18.31
N ASN A 193 8.07 5.70 -19.26
CA ASN A 193 7.39 6.86 -19.87
C ASN A 193 7.08 8.03 -18.91
N HIS A 194 7.83 8.22 -17.83
CA HIS A 194 7.55 9.27 -16.83
C HIS A 194 6.06 9.31 -16.47
N SER A 195 5.53 8.17 -16.05
CA SER A 195 4.10 7.94 -15.83
C SER A 195 3.47 9.01 -14.97
N THR A 196 2.41 9.63 -15.49
CA THR A 196 1.61 10.62 -14.75
C THR A 196 0.27 10.02 -14.42
N ILE A 197 0.04 9.78 -13.13
CA ILE A 197 -1.27 9.33 -12.68
C ILE A 197 -2.25 10.49 -12.74
N GLN A 198 -3.27 10.35 -13.58
CA GLN A 198 -4.31 11.35 -13.77
C GLN A 198 -5.58 10.96 -13.04
N ARG A 199 -6.20 11.94 -12.38
CA ARG A 199 -7.49 11.77 -11.70
C ARG A 199 -8.62 12.25 -12.61
N HIS A 200 -9.60 11.38 -12.85
CA HIS A 200 -10.80 11.69 -13.62
C HIS A 200 -12.04 11.63 -12.73
N SER A 201 -12.82 12.70 -12.68
CA SER A 201 -14.11 12.78 -11.97
C SER A 201 -14.08 12.35 -10.49
N GLY A 202 -12.91 12.43 -9.85
CA GLY A 202 -12.74 12.10 -8.43
C GLY A 202 -12.79 10.61 -8.07
N LEU A 203 -13.29 9.77 -8.96
CA LEU A 203 -13.46 8.33 -8.73
C LEU A 203 -12.47 7.50 -9.54
N PHE A 204 -12.16 7.91 -10.75
CA PHE A 204 -11.31 7.15 -11.68
C PHE A 204 -9.90 7.73 -11.73
N TYR A 205 -8.92 6.83 -11.78
CA TYR A 205 -7.51 7.16 -11.91
C TYR A 205 -6.95 6.39 -13.10
N THR A 206 -6.11 7.04 -13.89
CA THR A 206 -5.41 6.39 -15.01
C THR A 206 -3.92 6.68 -14.95
N ASP A 207 -3.12 5.70 -15.38
CA ASP A 207 -1.70 5.81 -15.56
C ASP A 207 -1.35 5.31 -16.96
N ALA A 208 -0.74 6.18 -17.79
CA ALA A 208 -0.44 5.88 -19.20
C ALA A 208 -1.63 5.26 -19.97
N GLY A 209 -2.86 5.72 -19.70
CA GLY A 209 -4.08 5.20 -20.32
C GLY A 209 -4.66 3.92 -19.68
N HIS A 210 -3.99 3.33 -18.70
CA HIS A 210 -4.50 2.18 -17.96
C HIS A 210 -5.28 2.64 -16.72
N LEU A 211 -6.44 2.02 -16.48
CA LEU A 211 -7.21 2.26 -15.27
C LEU A 211 -6.39 1.78 -14.05
N CYS A 212 -6.30 2.59 -13.00
CA CYS A 212 -5.51 2.24 -11.83
C CYS A 212 -6.23 2.52 -10.50
N ARG A 213 -5.72 1.94 -9.43
CA ARG A 213 -6.10 2.20 -8.04
C ARG A 213 -5.18 3.27 -7.46
N ARG A 214 -5.56 3.92 -6.38
CA ARG A 214 -4.73 4.92 -5.67
C ARG A 214 -3.90 4.34 -4.51
N SER A 215 -3.90 3.02 -4.37
CA SER A 215 -3.09 2.31 -3.37
C SER A 215 -2.52 1.03 -3.97
N VAL A 216 -1.41 0.59 -3.43
CA VAL A 216 -0.78 -0.69 -3.77
C VAL A 216 -0.79 -1.63 -2.57
N PHE A 217 -0.71 -2.92 -2.83
CA PHE A 217 -0.53 -3.93 -1.80
C PHE A 217 0.95 -4.28 -1.68
N LEU A 218 1.42 -4.38 -0.44
CA LEU A 218 2.81 -4.66 -0.10
C LEU A 218 3.09 -6.18 0.00
N VAL A 219 2.46 -7.01 -0.82
CA VAL A 219 2.40 -8.43 -0.53
C VAL A 219 3.49 -9.23 -1.20
N MET A 220 3.88 -8.87 -2.42
CA MET A 220 4.67 -9.80 -3.23
C MET A 220 6.16 -9.62 -3.06
N ASP A 221 6.62 -8.41 -3.30
CA ASP A 221 8.05 -8.13 -3.28
C ASP A 221 8.59 -8.05 -1.85
N MET A 222 7.75 -7.64 -0.89
CA MET A 222 8.10 -7.71 0.54
C MET A 222 8.33 -9.14 1.04
N ALA A 223 7.49 -10.08 0.64
CA ALA A 223 7.65 -11.45 1.09
C ALA A 223 9.03 -12.01 0.74
N LYS A 224 9.61 -11.57 -0.40
CA LYS A 224 10.94 -11.95 -0.81
C LYS A 224 12.02 -11.20 -0.05
N MET A 225 11.91 -9.89 0.03
CA MET A 225 12.86 -9.07 0.80
C MET A 225 12.92 -9.48 2.27
N LEU A 226 11.81 -9.97 2.83
CA LEU A 226 11.73 -10.42 4.21
C LEU A 226 12.32 -11.79 4.48
N THR A 227 12.21 -12.72 3.53
CA THR A 227 12.85 -14.02 3.67
C THR A 227 14.36 -13.94 3.49
N GLU A 228 14.84 -12.88 2.86
CA GLU A 228 16.25 -12.58 2.64
C GLU A 228 16.82 -11.59 3.67
N TYR A 229 15.97 -10.87 4.39
CA TYR A 229 16.30 -10.06 5.55
C TYR A 229 16.32 -10.94 6.81
N ASP A 230 17.19 -11.91 6.82
CA ASP A 230 17.53 -12.63 8.05
C ASP A 230 18.71 -11.87 8.68
N GLY A 231 18.54 -11.37 9.91
CA GLY A 231 19.42 -10.35 10.51
C GLY A 231 20.92 -10.65 10.54
N GLU A 232 21.33 -11.88 10.22
CA GLU A 232 22.72 -12.26 10.09
C GLU A 232 23.33 -11.98 8.71
N ASP A 233 22.51 -11.91 7.64
CA ASP A 233 22.96 -11.70 6.27
C ASP A 233 22.82 -10.24 5.79
N ASN A 234 22.50 -9.31 6.65
CA ASN A 234 22.37 -7.90 6.33
C ASN A 234 23.70 -7.20 6.19
N TYR A 235 24.38 -7.59 5.15
CA TYR A 235 25.65 -7.01 4.76
C TYR A 235 25.63 -5.48 4.73
N TYR A 236 24.54 -4.89 4.30
CA TYR A 236 24.42 -3.44 4.16
C TYR A 236 24.17 -2.73 5.48
N ILE A 237 23.34 -3.26 6.36
CA ILE A 237 23.13 -2.72 7.72
C ILE A 237 24.39 -2.92 8.56
N ALA A 238 24.98 -4.11 8.53
CA ALA A 238 26.25 -4.36 9.21
C ALA A 238 27.41 -3.47 8.69
N ASN A 239 27.37 -3.06 7.43
CA ASN A 239 28.33 -2.09 6.91
C ASN A 239 28.05 -0.67 7.39
N ALA A 240 26.80 -0.27 7.57
CA ALA A 240 26.46 0.99 8.20
C ALA A 240 26.98 1.05 9.65
N ASP A 241 26.77 -0.02 10.42
CA ASP A 241 27.35 -0.14 11.77
C ASP A 241 28.87 -0.05 11.80
N ARG A 242 29.57 -0.59 10.82
CA ARG A 242 31.03 -0.46 10.71
C ARG A 242 31.47 0.98 10.46
N TYR A 243 30.67 1.77 9.79
CA TYR A 243 30.93 3.21 9.64
C TYR A 243 30.83 3.95 10.97
N THR A 244 29.85 3.61 11.78
CA THR A 244 29.63 4.18 13.12
C THR A 244 30.74 3.78 14.09
N LEU A 245 31.00 2.49 14.17
CA LEU A 245 32.02 1.91 15.08
C LEU A 245 33.44 2.39 14.76
N GLY A 246 33.77 2.59 13.49
CA GLY A 246 35.10 3.09 13.10
C GLY A 246 35.38 4.50 13.57
N TYR A 247 34.34 5.31 13.72
CA TYR A 247 34.45 6.70 14.18
C TYR A 247 34.59 6.79 15.70
N ASP A 248 33.74 6.12 16.45
CA ASP A 248 33.76 6.16 17.92
C ASP A 248 34.94 5.37 18.49
N ALA A 249 35.37 4.30 17.83
CA ALA A 249 36.52 3.50 18.28
C ALA A 249 37.88 4.22 18.10
N LEU A 250 37.95 5.16 17.17
CA LEU A 250 39.20 5.89 16.90
C LEU A 250 39.31 7.21 17.67
N GLY A 251 38.27 7.65 18.41
CA GLY A 251 38.30 8.86 19.24
C GLY A 251 38.68 10.14 18.49
N MET A 252 38.36 10.19 17.17
CA MET A 252 38.75 11.34 16.35
C MET A 252 37.78 12.51 16.52
N PRO A 253 38.25 13.74 16.67
CA PRO A 253 37.39 14.91 16.80
C PRO A 253 36.66 15.21 15.46
N PRO A 254 35.44 15.79 15.54
CA PRO A 254 34.58 16.04 14.37
C PRO A 254 35.09 17.09 13.37
N ASP A 255 36.23 17.70 13.61
CA ASP A 255 36.70 18.91 12.92
C ASP A 255 37.66 18.69 11.75
N THR A 256 37.95 17.47 11.37
CA THR A 256 38.82 17.27 10.22
C THR A 256 38.01 17.06 8.95
N ASN A 257 38.18 17.96 7.99
CA ASN A 257 37.63 17.88 6.64
C ASN A 257 38.08 16.62 5.84
N GLU A 258 38.68 15.67 6.51
CA GLU A 258 39.20 14.40 5.98
C GLU A 258 38.61 13.22 6.74
N MET A 259 37.32 13.24 7.01
CA MET A 259 36.66 12.00 7.43
C MET A 259 36.55 11.04 6.24
N ALA A 260 37.64 10.33 6.06
CA ALA A 260 37.59 9.10 5.29
C ALA A 260 36.73 8.11 6.06
N PHE A 261 35.46 8.04 5.75
CA PHE A 261 34.72 6.84 6.08
C PHE A 261 35.46 5.66 5.43
N PRO A 262 35.77 4.59 6.18
CA PRO A 262 36.27 3.37 5.58
C PRO A 262 35.08 2.65 4.93
N LEU A 263 35.08 2.61 3.92
CA LEU A 263 34.31 2.96 2.82
C LEU A 263 33.96 1.83 1.90
N LEU A 264 32.71 1.76 1.61
CA LEU A 264 32.29 1.20 0.35
C LEU A 264 33.00 2.04 -0.74
N ASP A 265 33.69 1.40 -1.63
CA ASP A 265 34.19 2.01 -2.85
C ASP A 265 33.02 2.77 -3.50
N THR A 266 33.22 3.99 -3.99
CA THR A 266 32.17 4.78 -4.65
C THR A 266 31.48 3.98 -5.77
N GLY A 267 32.18 3.06 -6.43
CA GLY A 267 31.63 2.09 -7.36
C GLY A 267 30.62 1.11 -6.76
N SER A 268 30.60 0.93 -5.45
CA SER A 268 29.60 0.05 -4.78
C SER A 268 28.17 0.56 -4.88
N TYR A 269 27.96 1.84 -5.16
CA TYR A 269 26.63 2.48 -5.29
C TYR A 269 26.15 2.60 -6.74
N ASP A 270 27.03 2.34 -7.71
CA ASP A 270 26.72 2.56 -9.13
C ASP A 270 25.53 1.72 -9.60
N GLY A 271 24.54 2.38 -10.18
CA GLY A 271 23.31 1.77 -10.67
C GLY A 271 22.36 1.26 -9.59
N LYS A 272 22.67 1.46 -8.29
CA LYS A 272 21.88 0.92 -7.17
C LYS A 272 20.90 1.93 -6.59
N TYR A 273 19.84 1.41 -6.00
CA TYR A 273 18.99 2.15 -5.09
C TYR A 273 19.67 2.21 -3.72
N VAL A 274 19.78 3.37 -3.14
CA VAL A 274 20.31 3.58 -1.80
C VAL A 274 19.16 3.93 -0.87
N ILE A 275 18.96 3.11 0.16
CA ILE A 275 17.88 3.27 1.14
C ILE A 275 18.54 3.63 2.47
N ILE A 276 18.32 4.85 2.94
CA ILE A 276 18.87 5.38 4.18
C ILE A 276 17.72 5.56 5.15
N GLY A 277 17.83 5.05 6.36
CA GLY A 277 16.80 5.20 7.39
C GLY A 277 17.09 4.42 8.66
N ASP A 278 16.16 4.45 9.59
CA ASP A 278 16.20 3.68 10.82
C ASP A 278 15.52 2.33 10.59
N PHE A 279 16.30 1.25 10.59
CA PHE A 279 15.79 -0.09 10.31
C PHE A 279 15.41 -0.85 11.58
N GLU A 280 15.77 -0.36 12.76
CA GLU A 280 15.51 -1.02 14.05
C GLU A 280 14.34 -0.41 14.80
N ASP A 281 14.26 0.91 14.92
CA ASP A 281 13.22 1.61 15.69
C ASP A 281 12.02 2.03 14.83
N ASP A 282 12.23 2.42 13.56
CA ASP A 282 11.14 2.79 12.65
C ASP A 282 10.47 1.55 12.05
N VAL A 283 9.84 0.77 12.93
CA VAL A 283 9.25 -0.52 12.57
C VAL A 283 7.73 -0.49 12.64
N HIS A 284 7.10 -0.91 11.55
CA HIS A 284 5.65 -0.90 11.40
C HIS A 284 5.07 -2.30 11.26
N ASN A 285 3.94 -2.54 11.93
CA ASN A 285 3.22 -3.80 11.80
C ASN A 285 2.53 -3.91 10.45
N THR A 286 2.97 -4.84 9.63
CA THR A 286 2.34 -5.18 8.34
C THR A 286 1.62 -6.52 8.41
N TYR A 287 0.93 -6.88 7.33
CA TYR A 287 0.35 -8.21 7.17
C TYR A 287 1.38 -9.35 7.29
N ARG A 288 2.63 -9.12 6.90
CA ARG A 288 3.73 -10.09 6.92
C ARG A 288 4.58 -10.01 8.19
N GLY A 289 4.17 -9.24 9.18
CA GLY A 289 4.92 -9.00 10.40
C GLY A 289 5.47 -7.58 10.48
N SER A 290 6.35 -7.36 11.43
CA SER A 290 7.01 -6.06 11.62
C SER A 290 8.04 -5.79 10.54
N GLN A 291 8.03 -4.58 9.98
CA GLN A 291 8.84 -4.17 8.85
C GLN A 291 9.40 -2.77 9.04
N PRO A 292 10.68 -2.52 8.69
CA PRO A 292 11.23 -1.18 8.68
C PRO A 292 10.50 -0.25 7.71
N GLY A 293 10.25 1.00 8.15
CA GLY A 293 9.61 2.04 7.35
C GLY A 293 10.27 2.27 6.00
N PRO A 294 11.61 2.44 5.94
CA PRO A 294 12.34 2.62 4.68
C PRO A 294 12.08 1.49 3.66
N LEU A 295 12.02 0.25 4.12
CA LEU A 295 11.72 -0.91 3.24
C LEU A 295 10.28 -0.91 2.73
N ILE A 296 9.34 -0.45 3.56
CA ILE A 296 7.93 -0.34 3.16
C ILE A 296 7.78 0.65 2.00
N LEU A 297 8.44 1.81 2.09
CA LEU A 297 8.43 2.82 1.03
C LEU A 297 9.01 2.27 -0.27
N PHE A 298 10.15 1.60 -0.19
CA PHE A 298 10.78 0.99 -1.36
C PHE A 298 9.91 -0.11 -1.97
N ASN A 299 9.29 -0.97 -1.15
CA ASN A 299 8.36 -1.98 -1.63
C ASN A 299 7.13 -1.41 -2.33
N ALA A 300 6.57 -0.33 -1.80
CA ALA A 300 5.46 0.35 -2.45
C ALA A 300 5.87 0.91 -3.84
N PHE A 301 7.11 1.41 -3.97
CA PHE A 301 7.68 1.81 -5.24
C PHE A 301 7.83 0.61 -6.21
N LEU A 302 8.39 -0.52 -5.76
CA LEU A 302 8.48 -1.73 -6.56
C LEU A 302 7.11 -2.22 -7.02
N ALA A 303 6.12 -2.19 -6.14
CA ALA A 303 4.75 -2.54 -6.49
C ALA A 303 4.18 -1.64 -7.60
N LEU A 304 4.51 -0.34 -7.61
CA LEU A 304 4.16 0.57 -8.71
C LEU A 304 4.89 0.19 -10.00
N LEU A 305 6.20 -0.06 -9.96
CA LEU A 305 6.99 -0.49 -11.13
C LEU A 305 6.43 -1.76 -11.77
N HIS A 306 5.94 -2.70 -10.96
CA HIS A 306 5.34 -3.96 -11.41
C HIS A 306 3.86 -3.80 -11.83
N GLY A 307 3.34 -2.58 -11.88
CA GLY A 307 1.98 -2.30 -12.31
C GLY A 307 0.91 -2.89 -11.40
N GLN A 308 1.22 -3.08 -10.09
CA GLN A 308 0.25 -3.60 -9.11
C GLN A 308 -0.94 -2.66 -8.91
N HIS A 309 -0.77 -1.37 -9.22
CA HIS A 309 -1.83 -0.36 -9.20
C HIS A 309 -2.77 -0.44 -10.41
N HIS A 310 -2.37 -1.07 -11.51
CA HIS A 310 -3.22 -1.18 -12.70
C HIS A 310 -4.37 -2.16 -12.48
N VAL A 311 -5.57 -1.77 -12.92
CA VAL A 311 -6.76 -2.62 -12.93
C VAL A 311 -6.98 -3.17 -14.34
N SER A 312 -6.96 -4.49 -14.49
CA SER A 312 -7.14 -5.12 -15.80
C SER A 312 -8.55 -4.91 -16.33
N ILE A 313 -8.67 -4.39 -17.55
CA ILE A 313 -9.97 -4.26 -18.24
C ILE A 313 -10.60 -5.63 -18.45
N LEU A 314 -9.81 -6.65 -18.78
CA LEU A 314 -10.30 -8.03 -18.93
C LEU A 314 -10.92 -8.54 -17.61
N PHE A 315 -10.30 -8.26 -16.47
CA PHE A 315 -10.87 -8.61 -15.16
C PHE A 315 -12.21 -7.90 -14.94
N LEU A 316 -12.31 -6.61 -15.26
CA LEU A 316 -13.56 -5.86 -15.13
C LEU A 316 -14.67 -6.42 -16.06
N LEU A 317 -14.32 -6.83 -17.27
CA LEU A 317 -15.27 -7.47 -18.19
C LEU A 317 -15.76 -8.83 -17.65
N ILE A 318 -14.85 -9.66 -17.14
CA ILE A 318 -15.22 -10.94 -16.50
C ILE A 318 -16.16 -10.68 -15.32
N LEU A 319 -15.83 -9.69 -14.49
CA LEU A 319 -16.62 -9.32 -13.32
C LEU A 319 -18.03 -8.82 -13.74
N TYR A 320 -18.10 -8.01 -14.79
CA TYR A 320 -19.36 -7.55 -15.37
C TYR A 320 -20.24 -8.70 -15.83
N VAL A 321 -19.67 -9.70 -16.52
CA VAL A 321 -20.40 -10.91 -16.94
C VAL A 321 -20.89 -11.69 -15.71
N ILE A 322 -20.04 -11.90 -14.71
CA ILE A 322 -20.43 -12.59 -13.47
C ILE A 322 -21.61 -11.86 -12.80
N TYR A 323 -21.53 -10.55 -12.65
CA TYR A 323 -22.62 -9.75 -12.05
C TYR A 323 -23.90 -9.81 -12.89
N THR A 324 -23.78 -9.79 -14.22
CA THR A 324 -24.95 -9.93 -15.10
C THR A 324 -25.64 -11.29 -14.90
N ILE A 325 -24.86 -12.36 -14.81
CA ILE A 325 -25.40 -13.70 -14.53
C ILE A 325 -26.04 -13.74 -13.13
N LEU A 326 -25.40 -13.17 -12.12
CA LEU A 326 -25.96 -13.13 -10.78
C LEU A 326 -27.28 -12.36 -10.73
N PHE A 327 -27.39 -11.21 -11.39
CA PHE A 327 -28.67 -10.47 -11.50
C PHE A 327 -29.71 -11.24 -12.28
N TRP A 328 -29.31 -11.93 -13.36
CA TRP A 328 -30.20 -12.77 -14.11
C TRP A 328 -30.80 -13.91 -13.27
N ILE A 329 -29.97 -14.56 -12.44
CA ILE A 329 -30.41 -15.58 -11.48
C ILE A 329 -31.33 -14.96 -10.42
N LEU A 330 -30.96 -13.81 -9.86
CA LEU A 330 -31.73 -13.11 -8.84
C LEU A 330 -33.14 -12.77 -9.30
N LEU A 331 -33.27 -12.24 -10.51
CA LEU A 331 -34.55 -11.87 -11.12
C LEU A 331 -35.37 -13.07 -11.61
N GLY A 332 -34.83 -14.28 -11.57
CA GLY A 332 -35.49 -15.50 -11.92
C GLY A 332 -36.18 -16.21 -10.74
N LYS A 333 -36.85 -17.33 -11.06
CA LYS A 333 -37.36 -18.23 -10.02
C LYS A 333 -36.18 -19.00 -9.40
N GLN A 334 -35.89 -18.76 -8.12
CA GLN A 334 -34.79 -19.42 -7.39
C GLN A 334 -35.16 -20.82 -6.93
N LYS A 335 -35.40 -21.74 -7.88
CA LYS A 335 -35.79 -23.13 -7.58
C LYS A 335 -34.86 -23.85 -6.64
N LEU A 336 -33.54 -23.57 -6.71
CA LEU A 336 -32.52 -24.21 -5.88
C LEU A 336 -32.64 -23.76 -4.42
N LYS A 337 -32.82 -22.46 -4.20
CA LYS A 337 -33.02 -21.89 -2.87
C LYS A 337 -34.33 -22.39 -2.26
N ASP A 338 -35.39 -22.38 -3.01
CA ASP A 338 -36.70 -22.88 -2.59
C ASP A 338 -36.66 -24.37 -2.23
N SER A 339 -35.86 -25.16 -2.95
CA SER A 339 -35.67 -26.59 -2.66
C SER A 339 -34.95 -26.80 -1.34
N LEU A 340 -33.86 -26.03 -1.06
CA LEU A 340 -33.06 -26.15 0.16
C LEU A 340 -33.87 -25.80 1.43
N VAL A 341 -34.83 -24.86 1.32
CA VAL A 341 -35.61 -24.43 2.47
C VAL A 341 -37.04 -25.01 2.50
N ARG A 342 -37.37 -25.96 1.62
CA ARG A 342 -38.71 -26.51 1.46
C ARG A 342 -39.25 -27.19 2.73
N GLY A 343 -38.38 -27.88 3.49
CA GLY A 343 -38.77 -28.59 4.71
C GLY A 343 -38.99 -27.69 5.95
N ILE A 344 -38.68 -26.38 5.88
CA ILE A 344 -38.80 -25.48 7.00
C ILE A 344 -40.24 -24.93 7.08
N ARG A 345 -40.96 -25.31 8.15
CA ARG A 345 -42.36 -24.92 8.36
C ARG A 345 -42.52 -23.47 8.88
N ASN A 346 -41.61 -23.04 9.75
CA ASN A 346 -41.68 -21.69 10.31
C ASN A 346 -41.26 -20.66 9.25
N PRO A 347 -42.11 -19.67 8.89
CA PRO A 347 -41.81 -18.71 7.83
C PRO A 347 -40.64 -17.80 8.14
N VAL A 348 -40.44 -17.43 9.41
CA VAL A 348 -39.32 -16.58 9.84
C VAL A 348 -38.00 -17.35 9.72
N VAL A 349 -37.94 -18.58 10.23
CA VAL A 349 -36.77 -19.47 10.13
C VAL A 349 -36.45 -19.77 8.67
N LYS A 350 -37.46 -20.07 7.85
CA LYS A 350 -37.30 -20.29 6.42
C LYS A 350 -36.66 -19.11 5.72
N ARG A 351 -37.11 -17.89 6.01
CA ARG A 351 -36.58 -16.67 5.42
C ARG A 351 -35.14 -16.41 5.86
N LEU A 352 -34.85 -16.56 7.16
CA LEU A 352 -33.51 -16.40 7.71
C LEU A 352 -32.53 -17.38 7.08
N THR A 353 -32.89 -18.68 7.03
CA THR A 353 -32.06 -19.70 6.38
C THR A 353 -31.82 -19.40 4.91
N ALA A 354 -32.86 -18.97 4.18
CA ALA A 354 -32.73 -18.61 2.77
C ALA A 354 -31.77 -17.41 2.56
N THR A 355 -31.78 -16.44 3.49
CA THR A 355 -30.86 -15.30 3.47
C THR A 355 -29.41 -15.75 3.72
N ILE A 356 -29.21 -16.57 4.74
CA ILE A 356 -27.87 -17.11 5.09
C ILE A 356 -27.29 -17.94 3.93
N VAL A 357 -28.08 -18.83 3.35
CA VAL A 357 -27.66 -19.64 2.19
C VAL A 357 -27.27 -18.74 1.00
N SER A 358 -28.05 -17.69 0.73
CA SER A 358 -27.72 -16.73 -0.34
C SER A 358 -26.42 -15.98 -0.04
N LEU A 359 -26.23 -15.49 1.19
CA LEU A 359 -25.03 -14.78 1.61
C LEU A 359 -23.80 -15.67 1.41
N ILE A 360 -23.84 -16.88 1.93
CA ILE A 360 -22.73 -17.83 1.82
C ILE A 360 -22.43 -18.13 0.33
N SER A 361 -23.47 -18.40 -0.48
CA SER A 361 -23.26 -18.75 -1.88
C SER A 361 -22.66 -17.62 -2.70
N TYR A 362 -23.15 -16.38 -2.55
CA TYR A 362 -22.62 -15.25 -3.29
C TYR A 362 -21.23 -14.82 -2.82
N THR A 363 -20.98 -14.82 -1.50
CA THR A 363 -19.67 -14.47 -0.96
C THR A 363 -18.63 -15.52 -1.34
N LEU A 364 -18.95 -16.81 -1.24
CA LEU A 364 -18.03 -17.91 -1.63
C LEU A 364 -17.67 -17.84 -3.12
N LEU A 365 -18.66 -17.61 -4.00
CA LEU A 365 -18.40 -17.47 -5.42
C LEU A 365 -17.42 -16.32 -5.71
N LEU A 366 -17.66 -15.16 -5.08
CA LEU A 366 -16.81 -13.99 -5.27
C LEU A 366 -15.44 -14.15 -4.62
N GLU A 367 -15.35 -14.87 -3.50
CA GLU A 367 -14.07 -15.22 -2.87
C GLU A 367 -13.21 -16.10 -3.78
N VAL A 368 -13.81 -17.12 -4.40
CA VAL A 368 -13.13 -17.96 -5.40
C VAL A 368 -12.60 -17.11 -6.56
N VAL A 369 -13.37 -16.15 -7.06
CA VAL A 369 -12.93 -15.21 -8.10
C VAL A 369 -11.74 -14.38 -7.61
N CYS A 370 -11.78 -13.89 -6.36
CA CYS A 370 -10.67 -13.12 -5.76
C CYS A 370 -9.40 -13.97 -5.65
N VAL A 371 -9.50 -15.20 -5.13
CA VAL A 371 -8.35 -16.12 -4.96
C VAL A 371 -7.74 -16.48 -6.32
N ILE A 372 -8.55 -16.80 -7.32
CA ILE A 372 -8.06 -17.09 -8.68
C ILE A 372 -7.38 -15.87 -9.29
N THR A 373 -7.95 -14.70 -9.12
CA THR A 373 -7.36 -13.45 -9.63
C THR A 373 -6.02 -13.18 -8.95
N TYR A 374 -5.94 -13.32 -7.62
CA TYR A 374 -4.70 -13.18 -6.88
C TYR A 374 -3.65 -14.19 -7.36
N TRP A 375 -4.00 -15.46 -7.48
CA TRP A 375 -3.10 -16.50 -8.00
C TRP A 375 -2.51 -16.17 -9.38
N ARG A 376 -3.36 -15.65 -10.28
CA ARG A 376 -2.97 -15.37 -11.67
C ARG A 376 -2.20 -14.06 -11.84
N THR A 377 -2.52 -13.06 -11.06
CA THR A 377 -2.05 -11.68 -11.30
C THR A 377 -1.29 -11.06 -10.13
N GLY A 378 -1.29 -11.70 -8.96
CA GLY A 378 -0.77 -11.13 -7.72
C GLY A 378 -1.61 -9.97 -7.16
N LYS A 379 -2.71 -9.62 -7.81
CA LYS A 379 -3.53 -8.47 -7.43
C LYS A 379 -4.67 -8.89 -6.52
N VAL A 380 -4.77 -8.26 -5.36
CA VAL A 380 -5.84 -8.51 -4.39
C VAL A 380 -7.02 -7.60 -4.67
N TYR A 381 -8.21 -8.18 -4.72
CA TYR A 381 -9.48 -7.45 -4.83
C TYR A 381 -10.44 -7.97 -3.76
N ASP A 382 -11.07 -7.09 -3.00
CA ASP A 382 -12.13 -7.47 -2.05
C ASP A 382 -13.49 -7.36 -2.75
N LEU A 383 -14.11 -8.50 -3.02
CA LEU A 383 -15.47 -8.60 -3.56
C LEU A 383 -16.46 -9.17 -2.55
N ILE A 384 -16.03 -9.56 -1.35
CA ILE A 384 -16.89 -10.20 -0.35
C ILE A 384 -17.97 -9.21 0.13
N THR A 385 -17.59 -7.95 0.32
CA THR A 385 -18.53 -6.87 0.66
C THR A 385 -19.61 -6.71 -0.43
N ILE A 386 -19.25 -6.88 -1.70
CA ILE A 386 -20.19 -6.86 -2.83
C ILE A 386 -21.17 -8.04 -2.74
N GLY A 387 -20.70 -9.22 -2.33
CA GLY A 387 -21.56 -10.38 -2.07
C GLY A 387 -22.62 -10.12 -1.00
N ALA A 388 -22.25 -9.40 0.07
CA ALA A 388 -23.19 -8.99 1.10
C ALA A 388 -24.23 -7.98 0.56
N ILE A 389 -23.79 -6.96 -0.18
CA ILE A 389 -24.68 -5.99 -0.85
C ILE A 389 -25.66 -6.73 -1.78
N PHE A 390 -25.15 -7.66 -2.59
CA PHE A 390 -25.97 -8.44 -3.50
C PHE A 390 -27.02 -9.28 -2.74
N THR A 391 -26.67 -9.86 -1.60
CA THR A 391 -27.61 -10.58 -0.74
C THR A 391 -28.74 -9.69 -0.22
N ILE A 392 -28.40 -8.47 0.21
CA ILE A 392 -29.39 -7.48 0.66
C ILE A 392 -30.34 -7.13 -0.49
N LEU A 393 -29.81 -6.81 -1.67
CA LEU A 393 -30.61 -6.52 -2.86
C LEU A 393 -31.53 -7.68 -3.24
N SER A 394 -31.03 -8.92 -3.15
CA SER A 394 -31.81 -10.13 -3.38
C SER A 394 -33.01 -10.23 -2.43
N ASN A 395 -32.78 -10.00 -1.15
CA ASN A 395 -33.85 -10.08 -0.15
C ASN A 395 -34.90 -8.97 -0.33
N ILE A 396 -34.49 -7.74 -0.63
CA ILE A 396 -35.40 -6.62 -0.90
C ILE A 396 -36.25 -6.95 -2.13
N TYR A 397 -35.64 -7.42 -3.22
CA TYR A 397 -36.36 -7.77 -4.45
C TYR A 397 -37.43 -8.84 -4.20
N HIS A 398 -37.08 -9.94 -3.53
CA HIS A 398 -38.05 -11.03 -3.26
C HIS A 398 -39.16 -10.58 -2.31
N TYR A 399 -38.82 -9.79 -1.28
CA TYR A 399 -39.86 -9.24 -0.40
C TYR A 399 -40.87 -8.37 -1.15
N THR A 400 -40.37 -7.46 -1.97
CA THR A 400 -41.23 -6.55 -2.75
C THR A 400 -42.10 -7.37 -3.77
N TYR A 401 -41.48 -8.36 -4.39
CA TYR A 401 -42.21 -9.24 -5.32
C TYR A 401 -43.33 -10.00 -4.61
N ASP A 402 -43.08 -10.58 -3.44
CA ASP A 402 -44.08 -11.33 -2.67
C ASP A 402 -45.25 -10.42 -2.23
N VAL A 403 -44.94 -9.22 -1.75
CA VAL A 403 -45.95 -8.23 -1.34
C VAL A 403 -46.87 -7.85 -2.52
N VAL A 404 -46.29 -7.59 -3.69
CA VAL A 404 -47.05 -7.25 -4.91
C VAL A 404 -47.92 -8.41 -5.35
N GLN A 405 -47.45 -9.65 -5.25
CA GLN A 405 -48.28 -10.84 -5.59
C GLN A 405 -49.45 -11.04 -4.62
N ILE A 406 -49.23 -10.84 -3.33
CA ILE A 406 -50.28 -10.90 -2.30
C ILE A 406 -51.35 -9.84 -2.56
N GLN A 407 -50.97 -8.62 -2.90
CA GLN A 407 -51.90 -7.55 -3.23
C GLN A 407 -52.70 -7.88 -4.50
N LYS A 408 -52.09 -8.39 -5.55
CA LYS A 408 -52.81 -8.81 -6.77
C LYS A 408 -53.83 -9.91 -6.51
N ASN A 409 -53.47 -10.90 -5.68
CA ASN A 409 -54.37 -12.00 -5.33
C ASN A 409 -55.52 -11.60 -4.41
N LYS A 410 -55.43 -10.43 -3.74
CA LYS A 410 -56.53 -9.87 -2.93
C LYS A 410 -57.47 -8.99 -3.74
N LEU A 411 -57.07 -8.56 -4.93
CA LEU A 411 -57.85 -7.72 -5.84
C LEU A 411 -58.58 -8.53 -6.93
N LEU A 412 -58.27 -9.82 -7.05
CA LEU A 412 -58.97 -10.83 -7.83
C LEU A 412 -59.88 -11.68 -6.94
#